data_b9ea653a9132183caf01a33de364afae
#
_entry.id   b9ea653a9132183caf01a33de364afae
#
_cell.length_a   1.000
_cell.length_b   1.000
_cell.length_c   1.000
_cell.angle_alpha   90.00
_cell.angle_beta   90.00
_cell.angle_gamma   90.00
#
_symmetry.space_group_name_H-M   'P 1'
#
loop_
_entity.id
_entity.type
_entity.pdbx_description
1 polymer ?
#
loop_
_entity_poly.entity_id
_entity_poly.type
_entity_poly.pdbx_seq_one_letter_code
_entity_poly.pdbx_strand_id
1 'polypeptide(L)'
;MSSDWRSYPFALVPGDSQLDFPEAEGQHPDQESDTWFIAGELDAPDRSFAFLTIFNRNRPGGSIVADFYTLALFDLDTGEYGTYTDYDMPPASTEPGAKPKLSSAIGYLDVSYDTGTGTARWTTRRDFDGALQPYTYDISLVGTDQAGQAMRLDLTVTPTRAPTPLGASTYNGKIACFGQDDTYSYFQTGMAMTGTLRWGATTEQVSGSAGHVDRQWFPKYAGGGTGEPPRTRSHEWRTINFDNGVDMSIWRQFLRTEGNALQPFTGITTSYPDGRPAQCAEDFEVTISSYVRWPDAIRTLIRPPSKARYMPDRHRITCAALEMDIVGEPLVAAPAHGLPIEYMEGPYRYRGTLGGEPVTGFAFNERSLAMYRDWELIDVLAAAVADDPAAQTAVDELTSLVAAGRRDEALALVAKLRDNQQGTAATILDDLSAALSGV
;
A
#
# COMPACT_ATOMS: atom_id res chain seq x y z
N MET A 1 -15.99 -25.36 -14.80
CA MET A 1 -16.06 -24.40 -13.69
C MET A 1 -17.27 -23.51 -13.89
N SER A 2 -17.89 -23.00 -12.83
CA SER A 2 -19.04 -22.09 -12.91
C SER A 2 -18.62 -20.78 -13.60
N SER A 3 -19.50 -20.22 -14.42
CA SER A 3 -19.34 -18.86 -14.96
C SER A 3 -19.86 -17.78 -14.00
N ASP A 4 -20.53 -18.17 -12.92
CA ASP A 4 -21.01 -17.28 -11.88
C ASP A 4 -19.94 -17.15 -10.79
N TRP A 5 -19.33 -15.97 -10.70
CA TRP A 5 -18.30 -15.70 -9.72
C TRP A 5 -18.80 -15.83 -8.25
N ARG A 6 -20.11 -15.76 -8.03
CA ARG A 6 -20.72 -15.94 -6.69
C ARG A 6 -20.80 -17.39 -6.24
N SER A 7 -20.21 -18.31 -7.00
CA SER A 7 -20.19 -19.73 -6.65
C SER A 7 -18.78 -20.31 -6.79
N TYR A 8 -18.40 -21.21 -5.88
CA TYR A 8 -17.15 -21.99 -6.02
C TYR A 8 -17.42 -23.34 -6.68
N PRO A 9 -16.51 -23.87 -7.50
CA PRO A 9 -15.28 -23.22 -7.97
C PRO A 9 -15.54 -22.18 -9.09
N PHE A 10 -14.71 -21.14 -9.13
CA PHE A 10 -14.73 -20.10 -10.15
C PHE A 10 -13.31 -19.88 -10.72
N ALA A 11 -13.17 -19.84 -12.04
CA ALA A 11 -11.89 -19.50 -12.71
C ALA A 11 -11.93 -18.03 -13.14
N LEU A 12 -11.10 -17.21 -12.52
CA LEU A 12 -11.02 -15.78 -12.86
C LEU A 12 -10.40 -15.59 -14.27
N VAL A 13 -9.32 -16.31 -14.54
CA VAL A 13 -8.66 -16.33 -15.85
C VAL A 13 -8.71 -17.74 -16.40
N PRO A 14 -9.61 -18.04 -17.35
CA PRO A 14 -9.72 -19.38 -17.90
C PRO A 14 -8.41 -19.91 -18.47
N GLY A 15 -7.98 -21.07 -17.97
CA GLY A 15 -6.71 -21.70 -18.35
C GLY A 15 -5.50 -21.32 -17.48
N ASP A 16 -5.66 -20.44 -16.50
CA ASP A 16 -4.65 -20.14 -15.49
C ASP A 16 -5.15 -20.52 -14.10
N SER A 17 -4.74 -21.69 -13.61
CA SER A 17 -5.20 -22.23 -12.32
C SER A 17 -4.68 -21.46 -11.10
N GLN A 18 -3.73 -20.56 -11.26
CA GLN A 18 -3.28 -19.68 -10.17
C GLN A 18 -4.40 -18.73 -9.69
N LEU A 19 -5.37 -18.44 -10.57
CA LEU A 19 -6.50 -17.56 -10.29
C LEU A 19 -7.84 -18.33 -10.24
N ASP A 20 -7.80 -19.59 -9.85
CA ASP A 20 -8.99 -20.40 -9.54
C ASP A 20 -9.42 -20.17 -8.09
N PHE A 21 -10.71 -19.94 -7.86
CA PHE A 21 -11.31 -19.72 -6.55
C PHE A 21 -12.07 -20.98 -6.08
N PRO A 22 -11.99 -21.31 -4.78
CA PRO A 22 -11.43 -20.54 -3.66
C PRO A 22 -9.92 -20.68 -3.45
N GLU A 23 -9.20 -21.46 -4.25
CA GLU A 23 -7.78 -21.77 -4.05
C GLU A 23 -6.90 -20.52 -4.04
N ALA A 24 -7.16 -19.54 -4.91
CA ALA A 24 -6.45 -18.27 -5.00
C ALA A 24 -6.55 -17.41 -3.72
N GLU A 25 -7.55 -17.64 -2.88
CA GLU A 25 -7.71 -16.95 -1.60
C GLU A 25 -6.83 -17.56 -0.49
N GLY A 26 -6.47 -18.81 -0.62
CA GLY A 26 -5.71 -19.58 0.36
C GLY A 26 -4.21 -19.33 0.31
N GLN A 27 -3.47 -20.15 1.08
CA GLN A 27 -2.02 -20.17 1.05
C GLN A 27 -1.53 -20.87 -0.23
N HIS A 28 -0.49 -20.29 -0.84
CA HIS A 28 0.26 -20.89 -1.96
C HIS A 28 1.55 -21.53 -1.43
N PRO A 29 1.59 -22.85 -1.17
CA PRO A 29 2.71 -23.49 -0.48
C PRO A 29 4.05 -23.37 -1.23
N ASP A 30 3.99 -23.36 -2.57
CA ASP A 30 5.15 -23.30 -3.44
C ASP A 30 5.70 -21.89 -3.64
N GLN A 31 5.02 -20.88 -3.06
CA GLN A 31 5.45 -19.49 -3.13
C GLN A 31 6.21 -19.08 -1.88
N GLU A 32 7.23 -18.23 -2.03
CA GLU A 32 8.00 -17.70 -0.90
C GLU A 32 7.26 -16.61 -0.13
N SER A 33 6.36 -15.88 -0.79
CA SER A 33 5.54 -14.86 -0.15
C SER A 33 4.08 -14.97 -0.55
N ASP A 34 3.22 -14.77 0.45
CA ASP A 34 1.77 -14.61 0.34
C ASP A 34 1.34 -13.41 1.16
N THR A 35 0.54 -12.53 0.57
CA THR A 35 -0.03 -11.36 1.24
C THR A 35 -1.54 -11.39 1.18
N TRP A 36 -2.17 -11.22 2.35
CA TRP A 36 -3.60 -10.97 2.52
C TRP A 36 -3.78 -9.55 3.02
N PHE A 37 -4.37 -8.71 2.21
CA PHE A 37 -4.61 -7.31 2.50
C PHE A 37 -6.08 -6.95 2.35
N ILE A 38 -6.62 -6.18 3.29
CA ILE A 38 -7.92 -5.53 3.15
C ILE A 38 -7.88 -4.16 3.83
N ALA A 39 -8.49 -3.19 3.16
CA ALA A 39 -8.68 -1.85 3.67
C ALA A 39 -10.06 -1.31 3.29
N GLY A 40 -10.56 -0.32 4.04
CA GLY A 40 -11.84 0.30 3.73
C GLY A 40 -12.20 1.47 4.62
N GLU A 41 -13.23 2.21 4.18
CA GLU A 41 -13.91 3.28 4.91
C GLU A 41 -15.07 2.70 5.70
N LEU A 42 -15.26 3.16 6.92
CA LEU A 42 -16.28 2.70 7.85
C LEU A 42 -17.02 3.89 8.45
N ASP A 43 -18.32 3.91 8.31
CA ASP A 43 -19.20 4.93 8.88
C ASP A 43 -19.83 4.43 10.18
N ALA A 44 -19.78 5.27 11.20
CA ALA A 44 -20.57 5.20 12.43
C ALA A 44 -21.61 6.35 12.42
N PRO A 45 -22.58 6.39 13.34
CA PRO A 45 -23.66 7.39 13.33
C PRO A 45 -23.18 8.83 13.26
N ASP A 46 -22.11 9.18 13.95
CA ASP A 46 -21.59 10.55 14.06
C ASP A 46 -20.10 10.68 13.70
N ARG A 47 -19.47 9.62 13.19
CA ARG A 47 -18.02 9.57 12.92
C ARG A 47 -17.72 8.70 11.72
N SER A 48 -16.62 9.01 11.07
CA SER A 48 -16.07 8.19 9.96
C SER A 48 -14.68 7.68 10.33
N PHE A 49 -14.44 6.42 9.98
CA PHE A 49 -13.18 5.75 10.22
C PHE A 49 -12.66 5.13 8.93
N ALA A 50 -11.41 4.73 8.95
CA ALA A 50 -10.86 3.80 7.97
C ALA A 50 -10.00 2.76 8.69
N PHE A 51 -9.73 1.66 8.00
CA PHE A 51 -8.85 0.61 8.49
C PHE A 51 -8.04 -0.01 7.38
N LEU A 52 -6.88 -0.56 7.75
CA LEU A 52 -6.17 -1.53 6.93
C LEU A 52 -5.65 -2.66 7.79
N THR A 53 -5.50 -3.83 7.18
CA THR A 53 -4.78 -4.96 7.77
C THR A 53 -4.00 -5.73 6.73
N ILE A 54 -2.83 -6.22 7.13
CA ILE A 54 -1.95 -7.06 6.33
C ILE A 54 -1.61 -8.29 7.15
N PHE A 55 -1.81 -9.47 6.56
CA PHE A 55 -1.15 -10.70 6.98
C PHE A 55 -0.15 -11.07 5.89
N ASN A 56 1.09 -11.26 6.24
CA ASN A 56 2.13 -11.60 5.28
C ASN A 56 2.94 -12.80 5.74
N ARG A 57 3.01 -13.79 4.86
CA ARG A 57 3.82 -14.99 5.01
C ARG A 57 5.06 -14.88 4.16
N ASN A 58 6.23 -14.97 4.77
CA ASN A 58 7.51 -15.02 4.06
C ASN A 58 8.26 -16.30 4.40
N ARG A 59 9.01 -16.82 3.44
CA ARG A 59 9.82 -18.03 3.59
C ARG A 59 11.31 -17.72 3.37
N PRO A 60 12.22 -18.58 3.88
CA PRO A 60 13.65 -18.41 3.67
C PRO A 60 13.99 -18.33 2.18
N GLY A 61 14.84 -17.38 1.84
CA GLY A 61 15.26 -17.12 0.44
C GLY A 61 15.12 -15.64 0.05
N GLY A 62 14.25 -14.90 0.73
CA GLY A 62 14.11 -13.46 0.58
C GLY A 62 15.01 -12.65 1.50
N SER A 63 15.10 -11.32 1.27
CA SER A 63 15.83 -10.39 2.14
C SER A 63 15.10 -10.11 3.46
N ILE A 64 13.79 -10.33 3.48
CA ILE A 64 12.94 -10.16 4.66
C ILE A 64 12.37 -11.53 5.01
N VAL A 65 12.93 -12.14 6.04
CA VAL A 65 12.51 -13.46 6.53
C VAL A 65 11.74 -13.25 7.82
N ALA A 66 10.52 -12.71 7.68
CA ALA A 66 9.60 -12.52 8.80
C ALA A 66 8.16 -12.72 8.32
N ASP A 67 7.40 -13.57 9.00
CA ASP A 67 5.94 -13.51 8.92
C ASP A 67 5.49 -12.29 9.75
N PHE A 68 4.50 -11.54 9.29
CA PHE A 68 4.03 -10.38 10.05
C PHE A 68 2.52 -10.14 9.91
N TYR A 69 2.01 -9.38 10.87
CA TYR A 69 0.65 -8.88 10.90
C TYR A 69 0.66 -7.39 11.23
N THR A 70 -0.17 -6.64 10.53
CA THR A 70 -0.38 -5.20 10.76
C THR A 70 -1.87 -4.90 10.86
N LEU A 71 -2.24 -4.03 11.80
CA LEU A 71 -3.53 -3.37 11.91
C LEU A 71 -3.31 -1.87 12.03
N ALA A 72 -4.03 -1.09 11.21
CA ALA A 72 -4.16 0.34 11.43
C ALA A 72 -5.63 0.75 11.45
N LEU A 73 -5.96 1.67 12.35
CA LEU A 73 -7.24 2.35 12.43
C LEU A 73 -7.01 3.86 12.27
N PHE A 74 -7.89 4.49 11.53
CA PHE A 74 -7.84 5.91 11.25
C PHE A 74 -9.17 6.55 11.63
N ASP A 75 -9.11 7.65 12.36
CA ASP A 75 -10.24 8.52 12.64
C ASP A 75 -10.22 9.66 11.60
N LEU A 76 -11.18 9.64 10.67
CA LEU A 76 -11.20 10.57 9.55
C LEU A 76 -11.67 11.97 9.94
N ASP A 77 -12.34 12.11 11.09
CA ASP A 77 -12.83 13.40 11.59
C ASP A 77 -11.74 14.15 12.36
N THR A 78 -10.88 13.42 13.09
CA THR A 78 -9.78 14.04 13.87
C THR A 78 -8.45 14.02 13.13
N GLY A 79 -8.28 13.13 12.16
CA GLY A 79 -7.01 12.88 11.48
C GLY A 79 -6.01 12.09 12.31
N GLU A 80 -6.45 11.47 13.42
CA GLU A 80 -5.62 10.59 14.24
C GLU A 80 -5.56 9.18 13.66
N TYR A 81 -4.47 8.46 13.91
CA TYR A 81 -4.35 7.04 13.57
C TYR A 81 -3.59 6.25 14.62
N GLY A 82 -3.99 4.99 14.76
CA GLY A 82 -3.29 3.98 15.54
C GLY A 82 -2.77 2.88 14.63
N THR A 83 -1.53 2.45 14.84
CA THR A 83 -0.92 1.34 14.09
C THR A 83 -0.27 0.34 15.02
N TYR A 84 -0.45 -0.94 14.69
CA TYR A 84 0.16 -2.10 15.35
C TYR A 84 0.82 -2.96 14.30
N THR A 85 2.05 -3.38 14.54
CA THR A 85 2.74 -4.39 13.73
C THR A 85 3.49 -5.34 14.64
N ASP A 86 3.36 -6.64 14.39
CA ASP A 86 4.11 -7.68 15.07
C ASP A 86 4.75 -8.64 14.06
N TYR A 87 5.89 -9.22 14.44
CA TYR A 87 6.73 -10.05 13.60
C TYR A 87 7.00 -11.42 14.24
N ASP A 88 7.05 -12.45 13.42
CA ASP A 88 7.60 -13.77 13.73
C ASP A 88 8.91 -13.91 12.91
N MET A 89 10.06 -13.70 13.58
CA MET A 89 11.36 -13.64 12.92
C MET A 89 12.45 -14.36 13.75
N PRO A 90 13.12 -15.39 13.21
CA PRO A 90 12.75 -16.07 11.95
C PRO A 90 11.35 -16.69 12.10
N PRO A 91 10.61 -16.89 11.00
CA PRO A 91 9.29 -17.49 11.10
C PRO A 91 9.37 -18.84 11.79
N ALA A 92 8.69 -19.02 12.92
CA ALA A 92 8.69 -20.28 13.64
C ALA A 92 8.12 -21.43 12.80
N SER A 93 7.29 -21.14 11.80
CA SER A 93 6.80 -22.11 10.81
C SER A 93 7.91 -22.76 9.98
N THR A 94 9.14 -22.23 9.99
CA THR A 94 10.32 -22.82 9.33
C THR A 94 11.14 -23.70 10.27
N GLU A 95 10.82 -23.73 11.57
CA GLU A 95 11.55 -24.47 12.61
C GLU A 95 10.75 -25.69 13.08
N PRO A 96 11.29 -26.91 13.03
CA PRO A 96 10.59 -28.10 13.49
C PRO A 96 10.17 -27.97 14.96
N GLY A 97 8.88 -28.14 15.23
CA GLY A 97 8.32 -28.14 16.58
C GLY A 97 8.04 -26.76 17.20
N ALA A 98 8.41 -25.67 16.51
CA ALA A 98 8.00 -24.33 16.93
C ALA A 98 6.52 -24.08 16.62
N LYS A 99 5.86 -23.25 17.44
CA LYS A 99 4.49 -22.79 17.16
C LYS A 99 4.55 -21.46 16.41
N PRO A 100 4.18 -21.42 15.13
CA PRO A 100 4.19 -20.16 14.37
C PRO A 100 3.11 -19.21 14.89
N LYS A 101 3.39 -17.89 14.83
CA LYS A 101 2.39 -16.86 15.09
C LYS A 101 1.38 -16.79 13.95
N LEU A 102 1.84 -16.89 12.70
CA LEU A 102 0.98 -16.90 11.51
C LEU A 102 0.58 -18.33 11.14
N SER A 103 -0.71 -18.52 10.90
CA SER A 103 -1.29 -19.76 10.38
C SER A 103 -2.22 -19.43 9.21
N SER A 104 -2.17 -20.23 8.15
CA SER A 104 -3.03 -20.06 6.97
C SER A 104 -3.43 -21.40 6.38
N ALA A 105 -4.65 -21.46 5.83
CA ALA A 105 -5.18 -22.65 5.16
C ALA A 105 -4.77 -22.69 3.69
N ILE A 106 -4.66 -23.91 3.15
CA ILE A 106 -4.51 -24.15 1.72
C ILE A 106 -5.89 -24.36 1.11
N GLY A 107 -6.15 -23.79 -0.06
CA GLY A 107 -7.34 -24.04 -0.85
C GLY A 107 -8.55 -23.15 -0.48
N TYR A 108 -8.46 -22.30 0.52
CA TYR A 108 -9.48 -21.30 0.87
C TYR A 108 -8.90 -20.27 1.85
N LEU A 109 -9.59 -19.13 1.98
CA LEU A 109 -9.18 -18.08 2.91
C LEU A 109 -9.44 -18.49 4.36
N ASP A 110 -8.39 -18.69 5.11
CA ASP A 110 -8.37 -18.72 6.57
C ASP A 110 -6.95 -18.40 7.02
N VAL A 111 -6.71 -17.15 7.39
CA VAL A 111 -5.43 -16.67 7.88
C VAL A 111 -5.60 -16.11 9.28
N SER A 112 -4.66 -16.40 10.16
CA SER A 112 -4.67 -15.89 11.53
C SER A 112 -3.25 -15.61 12.03
N TYR A 113 -3.17 -14.69 13.02
CA TYR A 113 -1.92 -14.31 13.66
C TYR A 113 -2.11 -14.21 15.17
N ASP A 114 -1.25 -14.88 15.94
CA ASP A 114 -1.23 -14.82 17.40
C ASP A 114 -0.37 -13.62 17.84
N THR A 115 -1.03 -12.59 18.36
CA THR A 115 -0.36 -11.36 18.84
C THR A 115 0.21 -11.50 20.26
N GLY A 116 -0.01 -12.64 20.91
CA GLY A 116 0.32 -12.86 22.33
C GLY A 116 -0.72 -12.28 23.29
N THR A 117 -1.55 -11.34 22.87
CA THR A 117 -2.66 -10.76 23.64
C THR A 117 -4.04 -11.13 23.08
N GLY A 118 -4.05 -11.74 21.89
CA GLY A 118 -5.24 -12.19 21.20
C GLY A 118 -4.88 -12.78 19.83
N THR A 119 -5.88 -13.19 19.10
CA THR A 119 -5.70 -13.72 17.73
C THR A 119 -6.42 -12.82 16.75
N ALA A 120 -5.68 -12.27 15.80
CA ALA A 120 -6.24 -11.66 14.61
C ALA A 120 -6.58 -12.77 13.60
N ARG A 121 -7.73 -12.66 12.92
CA ARG A 121 -8.16 -13.67 11.95
C ARG A 121 -8.99 -13.06 10.83
N TRP A 122 -8.82 -13.60 9.64
CA TRP A 122 -9.63 -13.35 8.47
C TRP A 122 -9.95 -14.68 7.78
N THR A 123 -11.24 -15.01 7.66
CA THR A 123 -11.69 -16.33 7.16
C THR A 123 -12.92 -16.22 6.28
N THR A 124 -13.01 -17.09 5.27
CA THR A 124 -14.26 -17.30 4.53
C THR A 124 -15.28 -17.95 5.46
N ARG A 125 -16.48 -17.36 5.54
CA ARG A 125 -17.59 -17.88 6.34
C ARG A 125 -18.03 -19.27 5.83
N ARG A 126 -18.50 -20.09 6.75
CA ARG A 126 -19.14 -21.36 6.41
C ARG A 126 -20.63 -21.31 6.74
N ASP A 127 -21.42 -22.01 5.93
CA ASP A 127 -22.84 -22.22 6.21
C ASP A 127 -23.03 -23.27 7.32
N PHE A 128 -24.30 -23.58 7.60
CA PHE A 128 -24.68 -24.55 8.62
C PHE A 128 -24.13 -25.96 8.35
N ASP A 129 -24.00 -26.34 7.08
CA ASP A 129 -23.50 -27.66 6.65
C ASP A 129 -21.96 -27.68 6.54
N GLY A 130 -21.30 -26.56 6.86
CA GLY A 130 -19.86 -26.41 6.84
C GLY A 130 -19.26 -26.07 5.46
N ALA A 131 -20.09 -25.86 4.44
CA ALA A 131 -19.64 -25.43 3.11
C ALA A 131 -19.20 -23.95 3.13
N LEU A 132 -18.19 -23.61 2.33
CA LEU A 132 -17.75 -22.23 2.19
C LEU A 132 -18.83 -21.37 1.55
N GLN A 133 -19.10 -20.21 2.16
CA GLN A 133 -19.94 -19.17 1.56
C GLN A 133 -19.05 -18.28 0.67
N PRO A 134 -19.17 -18.37 -0.66
CA PRO A 134 -18.28 -17.65 -1.56
C PRO A 134 -18.22 -16.15 -1.24
N TYR A 135 -17.00 -15.63 -1.13
CA TYR A 135 -16.72 -14.21 -0.91
C TYR A 135 -17.47 -13.59 0.29
N THR A 136 -17.76 -14.39 1.32
CA THR A 136 -18.31 -13.89 2.58
C THR A 136 -17.30 -14.12 3.67
N TYR A 137 -16.79 -13.03 4.25
CA TYR A 137 -15.67 -13.09 5.18
C TYR A 137 -16.07 -12.63 6.58
N ASP A 138 -15.55 -13.32 7.57
CA ASP A 138 -15.51 -12.87 8.95
C ASP A 138 -14.09 -12.43 9.28
N ILE A 139 -13.95 -11.21 9.80
CA ILE A 139 -12.69 -10.58 10.15
C ILE A 139 -12.74 -10.20 11.61
N SER A 140 -11.74 -10.60 12.38
CA SER A 140 -11.54 -10.18 13.76
C SER A 140 -10.09 -9.76 13.93
N LEU A 141 -9.83 -8.48 14.11
CA LEU A 141 -8.50 -7.89 14.21
C LEU A 141 -8.27 -7.36 15.60
N VAL A 142 -7.07 -7.55 16.13
CA VAL A 142 -6.67 -7.08 17.46
C VAL A 142 -5.26 -6.51 17.42
N GLY A 143 -5.01 -5.49 18.23
CA GLY A 143 -3.69 -4.87 18.36
C GLY A 143 -3.67 -3.85 19.49
N THR A 144 -2.54 -3.19 19.62
CA THR A 144 -2.34 -2.07 20.55
C THR A 144 -1.59 -0.98 19.79
N ASP A 145 -2.13 0.23 19.77
CA ASP A 145 -1.51 1.33 19.05
C ASP A 145 -0.21 1.80 19.72
N GLN A 146 0.47 2.74 19.05
CA GLN A 146 1.73 3.32 19.52
C GLN A 146 1.60 4.11 20.84
N ALA A 147 0.37 4.46 21.24
CA ALA A 147 0.06 5.11 22.52
C ALA A 147 -0.33 4.10 23.63
N GLY A 148 -0.34 2.79 23.32
CA GLY A 148 -0.73 1.74 24.24
C GLY A 148 -2.24 1.51 24.36
N GLN A 149 -3.05 2.07 23.48
CA GLN A 149 -4.50 1.88 23.47
C GLN A 149 -4.85 0.60 22.71
N ALA A 150 -5.77 -0.18 23.28
CA ALA A 150 -6.26 -1.39 22.63
C ALA A 150 -7.06 -1.06 21.37
N MET A 151 -6.80 -1.79 20.28
CA MET A 151 -7.52 -1.74 19.02
C MET A 151 -8.19 -3.08 18.76
N ARG A 152 -9.44 -3.06 18.33
CA ARG A 152 -10.17 -4.24 17.86
C ARG A 152 -11.16 -3.85 16.77
N LEU A 153 -11.20 -4.65 15.71
CA LEU A 153 -12.17 -4.51 14.62
C LEU A 153 -12.75 -5.88 14.28
N ASP A 154 -14.05 -6.02 14.46
CA ASP A 154 -14.80 -7.23 14.09
C ASP A 154 -15.75 -6.87 12.95
N LEU A 155 -15.57 -7.46 11.75
CA LEU A 155 -16.36 -7.18 10.56
C LEU A 155 -16.89 -8.46 9.92
N THR A 156 -18.07 -8.36 9.33
CA THR A 156 -18.50 -9.21 8.21
C THR A 156 -18.33 -8.41 6.93
N VAL A 157 -17.68 -9.00 5.94
CA VAL A 157 -17.36 -8.37 4.65
C VAL A 157 -17.89 -9.24 3.52
N THR A 158 -18.61 -8.63 2.59
CA THR A 158 -19.11 -9.30 1.39
C THR A 158 -18.86 -8.42 0.18
N PRO A 159 -17.91 -8.76 -0.71
CA PRO A 159 -17.73 -8.08 -1.99
C PRO A 159 -18.97 -8.17 -2.85
N THR A 160 -19.32 -7.09 -3.51
CA THR A 160 -20.46 -7.02 -4.42
C THR A 160 -20.07 -7.19 -5.89
N ARG A 161 -18.76 -7.33 -6.16
CA ARG A 161 -18.16 -7.50 -7.49
C ARG A 161 -17.26 -8.71 -7.56
N ALA A 162 -17.11 -9.23 -8.78
CA ALA A 162 -16.11 -10.26 -9.06
C ALA A 162 -14.69 -9.77 -8.74
N PRO A 163 -13.79 -10.68 -8.33
CA PRO A 163 -12.38 -10.37 -8.30
C PRO A 163 -11.91 -9.88 -9.68
N THR A 164 -10.94 -8.97 -9.70
CA THR A 164 -10.34 -8.42 -10.91
C THR A 164 -8.84 -8.70 -10.88
N PRO A 165 -8.27 -9.39 -11.90
CA PRO A 165 -6.84 -9.60 -11.95
C PRO A 165 -6.14 -8.26 -12.24
N LEU A 166 -5.06 -7.93 -11.52
CA LEU A 166 -4.28 -6.74 -11.83
C LEU A 166 -3.65 -6.86 -13.21
N GLY A 167 -3.66 -5.76 -13.98
CA GLY A 167 -3.21 -5.77 -15.37
C GLY A 167 -4.08 -6.66 -16.27
N ALA A 168 -5.38 -6.75 -16.02
CA ALA A 168 -6.30 -7.72 -16.61
C ALA A 168 -6.32 -7.74 -18.15
N SER A 169 -6.17 -6.59 -18.79
CA SER A 169 -6.19 -6.52 -20.27
C SER A 169 -4.87 -6.96 -20.91
N THR A 170 -3.75 -6.82 -20.20
CA THR A 170 -2.40 -7.05 -20.74
C THR A 170 -1.70 -8.23 -20.07
N TYR A 171 -1.85 -8.36 -18.74
CA TYR A 171 -1.03 -9.26 -17.94
C TYR A 171 -1.81 -10.38 -17.24
N ASN A 172 -3.14 -10.37 -17.30
CA ASN A 172 -4.02 -11.41 -16.74
C ASN A 172 -3.71 -11.78 -15.28
N GLY A 173 -3.53 -10.78 -14.43
CA GLY A 173 -3.18 -10.98 -13.04
C GLY A 173 -1.70 -11.16 -12.75
N LYS A 174 -0.86 -11.28 -13.78
CA LYS A 174 0.59 -11.29 -13.62
C LYS A 174 1.12 -9.87 -13.51
N ILE A 175 1.89 -9.61 -12.48
CA ILE A 175 2.59 -8.34 -12.28
C ILE A 175 4.08 -8.63 -12.07
N ALA A 176 4.95 -7.77 -12.57
CA ALA A 176 6.38 -7.85 -12.26
C ALA A 176 6.65 -7.17 -10.92
N CYS A 177 6.26 -7.83 -9.84
CA CYS A 177 6.54 -7.33 -8.51
C CYS A 177 8.01 -7.57 -8.17
N PHE A 178 8.72 -6.48 -7.85
CA PHE A 178 10.10 -6.55 -7.39
C PHE A 178 11.08 -7.29 -8.33
N GLY A 179 10.83 -7.20 -9.64
CA GLY A 179 11.67 -7.85 -10.63
C GLY A 179 11.37 -9.33 -10.85
N GLN A 180 10.24 -9.83 -10.37
CA GLN A 180 9.72 -11.16 -10.66
C GLN A 180 8.55 -11.03 -11.64
N ASP A 181 8.57 -11.77 -12.73
CA ASP A 181 7.56 -11.75 -13.80
C ASP A 181 6.51 -12.87 -13.66
N ASP A 182 6.61 -13.68 -12.64
CA ASP A 182 5.70 -14.75 -12.27
C ASP A 182 4.95 -14.47 -10.95
N THR A 183 4.84 -13.20 -10.57
CA THR A 183 4.03 -12.71 -9.46
C THR A 183 2.58 -12.62 -9.90
N TYR A 184 1.67 -13.06 -9.03
CA TYR A 184 0.23 -12.97 -9.24
C TYR A 184 -0.42 -12.01 -8.26
N SER A 185 -1.44 -11.29 -8.73
CA SER A 185 -2.26 -10.42 -7.90
C SER A 185 -3.67 -10.29 -8.48
N TYR A 186 -4.65 -10.24 -7.59
CA TYR A 186 -5.98 -9.74 -7.90
C TYR A 186 -6.46 -8.78 -6.82
N PHE A 187 -7.35 -7.88 -7.20
CA PHE A 187 -8.07 -7.05 -6.25
C PHE A 187 -9.57 -7.28 -6.36
N GLN A 188 -10.30 -7.03 -5.29
CA GLN A 188 -11.75 -7.13 -5.25
C GLN A 188 -12.32 -5.94 -4.48
N THR A 189 -13.30 -5.27 -5.04
CA THR A 189 -13.87 -4.02 -4.57
C THR A 189 -15.38 -4.10 -4.40
N GLY A 190 -16.03 -2.97 -4.05
CA GLY A 190 -17.45 -2.92 -3.82
C GLY A 190 -17.82 -3.69 -2.55
N MET A 191 -17.21 -3.35 -1.42
CA MET A 191 -17.34 -4.06 -0.15
C MET A 191 -18.60 -3.65 0.59
N ALA A 192 -19.48 -4.61 0.91
CA ALA A 192 -20.48 -4.42 1.95
C ALA A 192 -19.88 -4.88 3.29
N MET A 193 -19.67 -3.95 4.20
CA MET A 193 -19.03 -4.20 5.49
C MET A 193 -19.96 -3.80 6.63
N THR A 194 -20.04 -4.63 7.68
CA THR A 194 -20.77 -4.31 8.92
C THR A 194 -20.07 -4.92 10.11
N GLY A 195 -20.08 -4.22 11.25
CA GLY A 195 -19.44 -4.77 12.45
C GLY A 195 -19.26 -3.79 13.57
N THR A 196 -18.22 -4.00 14.37
CA THR A 196 -17.90 -3.20 15.56
C THR A 196 -16.44 -2.81 15.56
N LEU A 197 -16.18 -1.52 15.75
CA LEU A 197 -14.86 -0.95 15.97
C LEU A 197 -14.71 -0.57 17.44
N ARG A 198 -13.55 -0.92 18.04
CA ARG A 198 -13.15 -0.47 19.38
C ARG A 198 -11.73 0.06 19.32
N TRP A 199 -11.51 1.28 19.78
CA TRP A 199 -10.20 1.89 19.85
C TRP A 199 -10.11 2.77 21.10
N GLY A 200 -9.26 2.36 22.04
CA GLY A 200 -9.19 2.95 23.37
C GLY A 200 -10.55 2.91 24.08
N ALA A 201 -11.10 4.08 24.39
CA ALA A 201 -12.43 4.21 25.00
C ALA A 201 -13.58 4.23 23.98
N THR A 202 -13.30 4.37 22.70
CA THR A 202 -14.31 4.42 21.63
C THR A 202 -14.82 3.02 21.32
N THR A 203 -16.14 2.89 21.18
CA THR A 203 -16.80 1.66 20.69
C THR A 203 -17.95 2.06 19.79
N GLU A 204 -17.91 1.67 18.52
CA GLU A 204 -18.88 2.06 17.51
C GLU A 204 -19.40 0.82 16.75
N GLN A 205 -20.69 0.87 16.39
CA GLN A 205 -21.22 0.03 15.32
C GLN A 205 -20.89 0.70 14.00
N VAL A 206 -20.30 -0.06 13.11
CA VAL A 206 -19.79 0.49 11.85
C VAL A 206 -20.34 -0.25 10.65
N SER A 207 -20.45 0.48 9.54
CA SER A 207 -20.76 -0.07 8.21
C SER A 207 -19.92 0.64 7.15
N GLY A 208 -19.73 0.03 5.98
CA GLY A 208 -18.99 0.65 4.90
C GLY A 208 -19.28 0.00 3.55
N SER A 209 -18.99 0.74 2.49
CA SER A 209 -19.15 0.26 1.10
C SER A 209 -17.90 0.52 0.24
N ALA A 210 -17.03 1.44 0.63
CA ALA A 210 -15.77 1.73 -0.03
C ALA A 210 -14.64 0.94 0.63
N GLY A 211 -13.99 0.10 -0.15
CA GLY A 211 -12.89 -0.75 0.32
C GLY A 211 -12.48 -1.78 -0.72
N HIS A 212 -11.40 -2.46 -0.43
CA HIS A 212 -10.86 -3.47 -1.34
C HIS A 212 -10.11 -4.56 -0.58
N VAL A 213 -10.12 -5.74 -1.15
CA VAL A 213 -9.21 -6.84 -0.87
C VAL A 213 -8.11 -6.81 -1.92
N ASP A 214 -6.89 -7.00 -1.51
CA ASP A 214 -5.76 -7.31 -2.39
C ASP A 214 -5.09 -8.60 -1.96
N ARG A 215 -4.81 -9.46 -2.96
CA ARG A 215 -4.10 -10.72 -2.77
C ARG A 215 -2.92 -10.76 -3.72
N GLN A 216 -1.76 -11.05 -3.16
CA GLN A 216 -0.52 -11.18 -3.92
C GLN A 216 0.26 -12.39 -3.45
N TRP A 217 0.89 -13.10 -4.39
CA TRP A 217 1.84 -14.16 -4.09
C TRP A 217 2.93 -14.21 -5.15
N PHE A 218 4.12 -14.56 -4.74
CA PHE A 218 5.29 -14.57 -5.62
C PHE A 218 6.35 -15.58 -5.17
N PRO A 219 7.13 -16.17 -6.13
CA PRO A 219 8.08 -17.24 -5.86
C PRO A 219 9.26 -16.77 -5.02
N LYS A 220 9.61 -15.49 -5.06
CA LYS A 220 10.67 -14.89 -4.26
C LYS A 220 10.25 -13.53 -3.73
N TYR A 221 10.59 -13.26 -2.49
CA TYR A 221 10.40 -11.92 -1.97
C TYR A 221 11.42 -10.95 -2.58
N ALA A 222 10.94 -9.76 -2.86
CA ALA A 222 11.71 -8.67 -3.43
C ALA A 222 13.03 -8.40 -2.73
N GLY A 223 14.07 -8.35 -3.52
CA GLY A 223 15.38 -7.91 -3.12
C GLY A 223 16.25 -8.93 -2.38
N GLY A 224 15.85 -10.20 -2.31
CA GLY A 224 16.64 -11.20 -1.58
C GLY A 224 17.19 -12.35 -2.38
N GLY A 225 16.52 -12.73 -3.45
CA GLY A 225 16.91 -13.87 -4.27
C GLY A 225 17.75 -13.53 -5.50
N THR A 226 17.84 -12.26 -5.87
CA THR A 226 18.52 -11.78 -7.06
C THR A 226 19.95 -11.30 -6.80
N GLY A 227 20.39 -11.23 -5.53
CA GLY A 227 21.67 -10.62 -5.15
C GLY A 227 21.65 -9.08 -5.20
N GLU A 228 20.50 -8.47 -5.45
CA GLU A 228 20.37 -7.01 -5.44
C GLU A 228 20.52 -6.46 -4.01
N PRO A 229 21.19 -5.32 -3.84
CA PRO A 229 21.24 -4.65 -2.54
C PRO A 229 19.84 -4.31 -2.02
N PRO A 230 19.59 -4.37 -0.71
CA PRO A 230 18.36 -3.91 -0.11
C PRO A 230 18.05 -2.47 -0.57
N ARG A 231 16.74 -2.13 -0.72
CA ARG A 231 16.30 -0.77 -1.09
C ARG A 231 16.64 -0.34 -2.52
N THR A 232 16.89 -1.29 -3.41
CA THR A 232 17.10 -1.04 -4.84
C THR A 232 15.79 -0.70 -5.54
N ARG A 233 14.70 -1.32 -5.13
CA ARG A 233 13.36 -1.13 -5.70
C ARG A 233 12.42 -0.54 -4.68
N SER A 234 11.47 0.24 -5.15
CA SER A 234 10.32 0.74 -4.38
C SER A 234 9.07 0.72 -5.24
N HIS A 235 7.92 0.88 -4.62
CA HIS A 235 6.65 0.95 -5.34
C HIS A 235 5.70 1.94 -4.71
N GLU A 236 4.73 2.35 -5.51
CA GLU A 236 3.52 3.03 -5.11
C GLU A 236 2.33 2.22 -5.57
N TRP A 237 1.35 2.11 -4.73
CA TRP A 237 0.08 1.48 -5.06
C TRP A 237 -1.07 2.33 -4.55
N ARG A 238 -2.19 2.27 -5.27
CA ARG A 238 -3.39 3.00 -4.91
C ARG A 238 -4.61 2.19 -5.30
N THR A 239 -5.59 2.15 -4.43
CA THR A 239 -6.93 1.66 -4.77
C THR A 239 -7.91 2.78 -4.54
N ILE A 240 -8.72 3.11 -5.54
CA ILE A 240 -9.67 4.22 -5.51
C ILE A 240 -11.07 3.68 -5.78
N ASN A 241 -12.01 4.00 -4.88
CA ASN A 241 -13.43 3.70 -5.02
C ASN A 241 -14.16 5.01 -5.33
N PHE A 242 -14.63 5.20 -6.57
CA PHE A 242 -15.31 6.42 -6.99
C PHE A 242 -16.83 6.35 -6.76
N ASP A 243 -17.43 7.51 -6.53
CA ASP A 243 -18.88 7.70 -6.32
C ASP A 243 -19.72 7.37 -7.56
N ASN A 244 -19.14 7.40 -8.76
CA ASN A 244 -19.78 6.91 -9.99
C ASN A 244 -19.75 5.38 -10.12
N GLY A 245 -19.18 4.69 -9.14
CA GLY A 245 -19.10 3.26 -9.07
C GLY A 245 -17.94 2.62 -9.84
N VAL A 246 -17.08 3.37 -10.50
CA VAL A 246 -15.83 2.84 -11.06
C VAL A 246 -14.83 2.73 -9.94
N ASP A 247 -14.20 1.57 -9.80
CA ASP A 247 -13.07 1.39 -8.89
C ASP A 247 -11.80 1.08 -9.70
N MET A 248 -10.66 1.43 -9.15
CA MET A 248 -9.39 1.18 -9.84
C MET A 248 -8.25 0.85 -8.87
N SER A 249 -7.30 0.09 -9.38
CA SER A 249 -5.99 -0.15 -8.79
C SER A 249 -4.92 0.48 -9.67
N ILE A 250 -3.99 1.22 -9.08
CA ILE A 250 -2.88 1.89 -9.78
C ILE A 250 -1.57 1.38 -9.20
N TRP A 251 -0.75 0.77 -10.03
CA TRP A 251 0.53 0.20 -9.66
C TRP A 251 1.67 0.91 -10.37
N ARG A 252 2.69 1.34 -9.59
CA ARG A 252 3.95 1.90 -10.09
C ARG A 252 5.12 1.29 -9.35
N GLN A 253 6.13 0.84 -10.07
CA GLN A 253 7.35 0.31 -9.49
C GLN A 253 8.57 1.06 -10.00
N PHE A 254 9.54 1.28 -9.13
CA PHE A 254 10.70 2.12 -9.40
C PHE A 254 12.00 1.37 -9.16
N LEU A 255 12.95 1.52 -10.07
CA LEU A 255 14.34 1.13 -9.87
C LEU A 255 15.13 2.34 -9.34
N ARG A 256 15.38 2.35 -8.05
CA ARG A 256 15.98 3.49 -7.34
C ARG A 256 17.45 3.71 -7.68
N THR A 257 18.16 2.69 -8.13
CA THR A 257 19.54 2.79 -8.61
C THR A 257 19.64 3.47 -9.99
N GLU A 258 18.52 3.65 -10.67
CA GLU A 258 18.41 4.31 -11.97
C GLU A 258 17.54 5.57 -11.89
N GLY A 259 17.68 6.36 -10.80
CA GLY A 259 16.96 7.62 -10.66
C GLY A 259 15.44 7.47 -10.54
N ASN A 260 14.95 6.42 -9.87
CA ASN A 260 13.52 6.07 -9.81
C ASN A 260 12.89 5.78 -11.20
N ALA A 261 13.67 5.18 -12.11
CA ALA A 261 13.13 4.77 -13.40
C ALA A 261 11.94 3.82 -13.22
N LEU A 262 10.83 4.12 -13.92
CA LEU A 262 9.64 3.27 -13.90
C LEU A 262 9.97 1.91 -14.51
N GLN A 263 9.44 0.87 -13.88
CA GLN A 263 9.63 -0.50 -14.30
C GLN A 263 8.43 -0.97 -15.16
N PRO A 264 8.61 -2.04 -15.98
CA PRO A 264 7.51 -2.68 -16.69
C PRO A 264 6.35 -3.05 -15.74
N PHE A 265 5.16 -3.27 -16.31
CA PHE A 265 3.93 -3.63 -15.61
C PHE A 265 3.35 -2.53 -14.69
N THR A 266 3.82 -1.31 -14.82
CA THR A 266 3.15 -0.12 -14.29
C THR A 266 1.82 0.08 -15.01
N GLY A 267 0.72 0.29 -14.27
CA GLY A 267 -0.59 0.43 -14.92
C GLY A 267 -1.73 0.79 -13.99
N ILE A 268 -2.85 1.16 -14.61
CA ILE A 268 -4.15 1.35 -13.97
C ILE A 268 -5.06 0.23 -14.43
N THR A 269 -5.63 -0.52 -13.48
CA THR A 269 -6.66 -1.53 -13.75
C THR A 269 -7.98 -1.06 -13.17
N THR A 270 -9.05 -1.02 -14.00
CA THR A 270 -10.39 -0.58 -13.59
C THR A 270 -11.32 -1.76 -13.32
N SER A 271 -12.22 -1.61 -12.36
CA SER A 271 -13.35 -2.51 -12.09
C SER A 271 -14.66 -1.73 -12.24
N TYR A 272 -15.63 -2.29 -12.95
CA TYR A 272 -16.89 -1.65 -13.28
C TYR A 272 -18.09 -2.34 -12.59
N PRO A 273 -19.09 -1.58 -12.10
CA PRO A 273 -20.25 -2.17 -11.41
C PRO A 273 -21.18 -2.95 -12.32
N ASP A 274 -21.16 -2.66 -13.61
CA ASP A 274 -22.04 -3.29 -14.62
C ASP A 274 -21.50 -4.60 -15.18
N GLY A 275 -20.37 -5.09 -14.64
CA GLY A 275 -19.73 -6.34 -15.07
C GLY A 275 -18.97 -6.24 -16.39
N ARG A 276 -18.75 -5.02 -16.92
CA ARG A 276 -17.83 -4.84 -18.04
C ARG A 276 -16.44 -5.40 -17.71
N PRO A 277 -15.72 -5.93 -18.68
CA PRO A 277 -14.33 -6.34 -18.50
C PRO A 277 -13.47 -5.20 -17.97
N ALA A 278 -12.55 -5.52 -17.09
CA ALA A 278 -11.54 -4.57 -16.62
C ALA A 278 -10.75 -4.01 -17.81
N GLN A 279 -10.32 -2.75 -17.69
CA GLN A 279 -9.42 -2.09 -18.61
C GLN A 279 -8.09 -1.83 -17.93
N CYS A 280 -6.99 -2.03 -18.65
CA CYS A 280 -5.67 -1.63 -18.19
C CYS A 280 -5.20 -0.43 -19.01
N ALA A 281 -4.77 0.64 -18.32
CA ALA A 281 -4.15 1.80 -18.93
C ALA A 281 -2.71 1.91 -18.42
N GLU A 282 -1.75 1.95 -19.35
CA GLU A 282 -0.32 2.04 -19.03
C GLU A 282 0.21 3.47 -19.17
N ASP A 283 -0.43 4.27 -20.04
CA ASP A 283 -0.03 5.65 -20.30
C ASP A 283 -0.78 6.62 -19.36
N PHE A 284 -0.17 6.90 -18.22
CA PHE A 284 -0.66 7.84 -17.24
C PHE A 284 0.50 8.54 -16.53
N GLU A 285 0.22 9.72 -15.98
CA GLU A 285 1.19 10.52 -15.25
C GLU A 285 0.76 10.70 -13.80
N VAL A 286 1.73 10.65 -12.89
CA VAL A 286 1.55 11.01 -11.48
C VAL A 286 2.53 12.11 -11.13
N THR A 287 2.00 13.30 -10.85
CA THR A 287 2.77 14.46 -10.39
C THR A 287 2.64 14.59 -8.88
N ILE A 288 3.73 14.56 -8.15
CA ILE A 288 3.77 14.74 -6.70
C ILE A 288 3.86 16.23 -6.39
N SER A 289 2.91 16.76 -5.65
CA SER A 289 2.85 18.19 -5.30
C SER A 289 3.31 18.50 -3.86
N SER A 290 3.42 17.49 -2.99
CA SER A 290 4.00 17.64 -1.66
C SER A 290 4.57 16.32 -1.14
N TYR A 291 5.46 16.46 -0.16
CA TYR A 291 6.05 15.34 0.56
C TYR A 291 5.92 15.56 2.06
N VAL A 292 5.83 14.48 2.80
CA VAL A 292 5.81 14.48 4.26
C VAL A 292 7.03 13.75 4.80
N ARG A 293 7.60 14.29 5.88
CA ARG A 293 8.74 13.66 6.57
C ARG A 293 8.25 12.42 7.32
N TRP A 294 8.98 11.30 7.19
CA TRP A 294 8.72 10.07 7.93
C TRP A 294 8.71 10.31 9.44
N PRO A 295 7.69 9.83 10.20
CA PRO A 295 7.62 10.01 11.64
C PRO A 295 8.71 9.23 12.38
N ASP A 296 9.49 9.88 13.25
CA ASP A 296 10.56 9.25 14.02
C ASP A 296 10.04 8.20 15.03
N ALA A 297 8.78 8.31 15.44
CA ALA A 297 8.13 7.36 16.37
C ALA A 297 7.90 5.97 15.76
N ILE A 298 7.74 5.89 14.44
CA ILE A 298 7.48 4.63 13.73
C ILE A 298 8.81 3.93 13.43
N ARG A 299 8.94 2.72 13.97
CA ARG A 299 10.15 1.91 13.81
C ARG A 299 9.92 0.82 12.78
N THR A 300 10.93 0.58 11.95
CA THR A 300 10.97 -0.53 10.99
C THR A 300 11.80 -1.69 11.54
N LEU A 301 11.57 -2.89 11.05
CA LEU A 301 12.39 -4.06 11.38
C LEU A 301 13.82 -3.91 10.86
N ILE A 302 13.95 -3.46 9.59
CA ILE A 302 15.24 -3.16 8.98
C ILE A 302 15.55 -1.69 9.22
N ARG A 303 16.69 -1.43 9.91
CA ARG A 303 17.13 -0.07 10.23
C ARG A 303 17.27 0.75 8.95
N PRO A 304 16.61 1.92 8.86
CA PRO A 304 16.75 2.81 7.72
C PRO A 304 18.14 3.45 7.67
N PRO A 305 18.63 3.76 6.46
CA PRO A 305 19.98 4.31 6.28
C PRO A 305 20.09 5.79 6.68
N SER A 306 19.00 6.51 6.78
CA SER A 306 18.95 7.94 7.14
C SER A 306 17.80 8.24 8.10
N LYS A 307 17.94 9.29 8.90
CA LYS A 307 16.85 9.86 9.70
C LYS A 307 16.01 10.83 8.87
N ALA A 308 16.64 11.56 7.94
CA ALA A 308 15.98 12.45 7.00
C ALA A 308 15.35 11.64 5.87
N ARG A 309 14.06 11.39 5.97
CA ARG A 309 13.31 10.51 5.07
C ARG A 309 11.96 11.14 4.74
N TYR A 310 11.56 11.07 3.48
CA TYR A 310 10.32 11.67 2.99
C TYR A 310 9.52 10.68 2.17
N MET A 311 8.19 10.83 2.24
CA MET A 311 7.22 10.09 1.43
C MET A 311 6.38 11.05 0.60
N PRO A 312 5.98 10.68 -0.63
CA PRO A 312 4.99 11.43 -1.39
C PRO A 312 3.69 11.57 -0.58
N ASP A 313 3.09 12.75 -0.61
CA ASP A 313 1.88 13.05 0.15
C ASP A 313 0.73 13.40 -0.81
N ARG A 314 0.71 14.63 -1.37
CA ARG A 314 -0.31 15.04 -2.31
C ARG A 314 0.13 14.82 -3.76
N HIS A 315 -0.80 14.43 -4.60
CA HIS A 315 -0.48 14.17 -6.00
C HIS A 315 -1.67 14.37 -6.92
N ARG A 316 -1.37 14.59 -8.21
CA ARG A 316 -2.32 14.60 -9.32
C ARG A 316 -2.04 13.40 -10.20
N ILE A 317 -3.10 12.77 -10.70
CA ILE A 317 -3.02 11.66 -11.64
C ILE A 317 -3.80 12.03 -12.89
N THR A 318 -3.17 11.93 -14.05
CA THR A 318 -3.81 12.14 -15.35
C THR A 318 -3.65 10.90 -16.22
N CYS A 319 -4.69 10.56 -16.99
CA CYS A 319 -4.68 9.46 -17.94
C CYS A 319 -5.60 9.80 -19.11
N ALA A 320 -5.04 10.03 -20.31
CA ALA A 320 -5.81 10.40 -21.49
C ALA A 320 -6.77 9.29 -21.94
N ALA A 321 -6.35 8.02 -21.86
CA ALA A 321 -7.18 6.86 -22.24
C ALA A 321 -8.43 6.69 -21.38
N LEU A 322 -8.43 7.19 -20.16
CA LEU A 322 -9.56 7.16 -19.23
C LEU A 322 -10.26 8.53 -19.12
N GLU A 323 -9.86 9.53 -19.89
CA GLU A 323 -10.30 10.94 -19.74
C GLU A 323 -10.28 11.35 -18.26
N MET A 324 -9.15 11.03 -17.57
CA MET A 324 -9.03 11.17 -16.13
C MET A 324 -8.05 12.30 -15.78
N ASP A 325 -8.48 13.14 -14.84
CA ASP A 325 -7.66 14.16 -14.19
C ASP A 325 -8.13 14.31 -12.73
N ILE A 326 -7.39 13.75 -11.80
CA ILE A 326 -7.78 13.67 -10.38
C ILE A 326 -6.65 14.13 -9.47
N VAL A 327 -7.01 14.76 -8.35
CA VAL A 327 -6.10 15.17 -7.29
C VAL A 327 -6.40 14.37 -6.03
N GLY A 328 -5.37 13.78 -5.43
CA GLY A 328 -5.43 13.02 -4.19
C GLY A 328 -4.85 13.79 -3.02
N GLU A 329 -5.62 13.88 -1.92
CA GLU A 329 -5.23 14.47 -0.67
C GLU A 329 -5.35 13.47 0.47
N PRO A 330 -4.35 13.39 1.39
CA PRO A 330 -4.43 12.53 2.56
C PRO A 330 -5.55 12.99 3.49
N LEU A 331 -6.31 12.04 4.04
CA LEU A 331 -7.29 12.29 5.11
C LEU A 331 -6.63 12.27 6.49
N VAL A 332 -5.48 11.62 6.59
CA VAL A 332 -4.67 11.50 7.80
C VAL A 332 -3.23 11.85 7.47
N ALA A 333 -2.60 12.67 8.29
CA ALA A 333 -1.23 13.14 8.04
C ALA A 333 -0.20 12.03 8.31
N ALA A 334 0.69 11.78 7.33
CA ALA A 334 1.83 10.88 7.42
C ALA A 334 1.48 9.48 8.00
N PRO A 335 0.50 8.75 7.43
CA PRO A 335 0.05 7.46 7.96
C PRO A 335 1.10 6.37 7.71
N ALA A 336 2.09 6.30 8.58
CA ALA A 336 3.26 5.43 8.49
C ALA A 336 3.10 4.19 9.38
N HIS A 337 3.63 3.06 8.94
CA HIS A 337 3.55 1.78 9.64
C HIS A 337 4.94 1.20 9.89
N GLY A 338 5.07 0.49 11.02
CA GLY A 338 6.31 -0.19 11.41
C GLY A 338 6.51 -1.53 10.69
N LEU A 339 6.29 -1.58 9.37
CA LEU A 339 6.56 -2.75 8.53
C LEU A 339 8.06 -3.04 8.44
N PRO A 340 8.50 -4.15 7.81
CA PRO A 340 9.92 -4.46 7.73
C PRO A 340 10.79 -3.31 7.24
N ILE A 341 10.25 -2.49 6.33
CA ILE A 341 10.87 -1.29 5.76
C ILE A 341 9.97 -0.08 6.01
N GLU A 342 10.40 1.12 5.60
CA GLU A 342 9.53 2.29 5.63
C GLU A 342 8.35 2.06 4.70
N TYR A 343 7.17 2.24 5.25
CA TYR A 343 5.92 1.98 4.58
C TYR A 343 4.86 3.00 5.02
N MET A 344 4.45 3.84 4.09
CA MET A 344 3.36 4.78 4.30
C MET A 344 2.15 4.28 3.53
N GLU A 345 1.07 4.11 4.23
CA GLU A 345 -0.21 3.72 3.63
C GLU A 345 -1.35 4.28 4.46
N GLY A 346 -2.31 4.88 3.80
CA GLY A 346 -3.44 5.47 4.50
C GLY A 346 -4.56 5.95 3.59
N PRO A 347 -5.64 6.45 4.24
CA PRO A 347 -6.82 6.90 3.54
C PRO A 347 -6.61 8.25 2.86
N TYR A 348 -7.14 8.35 1.63
CA TYR A 348 -7.09 9.54 0.78
C TYR A 348 -8.47 9.86 0.23
N ARG A 349 -8.66 11.14 -0.12
CA ARG A 349 -9.80 11.62 -0.90
C ARG A 349 -9.30 12.10 -2.26
N TYR A 350 -9.86 11.53 -3.33
CA TYR A 350 -9.63 11.99 -4.69
C TYR A 350 -10.81 12.84 -5.17
N ARG A 351 -10.51 13.87 -5.95
CA ARG A 351 -11.49 14.72 -6.64
C ARG A 351 -10.98 15.10 -8.02
N GLY A 352 -11.87 15.19 -8.98
CA GLY A 352 -11.53 15.60 -10.35
C GLY A 352 -12.52 15.08 -11.36
N THR A 353 -12.03 14.56 -12.48
CA THR A 353 -12.86 14.02 -13.56
C THR A 353 -12.40 12.60 -13.95
N LEU A 354 -13.36 11.77 -14.34
CA LEU A 354 -13.16 10.43 -14.93
C LEU A 354 -14.21 10.23 -16.03
N GLY A 355 -13.75 9.88 -17.25
CA GLY A 355 -14.63 9.85 -18.43
C GLY A 355 -15.21 11.21 -18.77
N GLY A 356 -14.51 12.30 -18.42
CA GLY A 356 -14.95 13.67 -18.59
C GLY A 356 -15.97 14.17 -17.55
N GLU A 357 -16.48 13.31 -16.67
CA GLU A 357 -17.48 13.65 -15.65
C GLU A 357 -16.83 13.86 -14.27
N PRO A 358 -17.36 14.79 -13.44
CA PRO A 358 -16.88 15.00 -12.09
C PRO A 358 -17.01 13.76 -11.23
N VAL A 359 -15.97 13.46 -10.45
CA VAL A 359 -15.94 12.33 -9.51
C VAL A 359 -15.30 12.71 -8.17
N THR A 360 -15.74 12.01 -7.13
CA THR A 360 -15.08 11.96 -5.83
C THR A 360 -14.82 10.50 -5.47
N GLY A 361 -13.66 10.20 -4.90
CA GLY A 361 -13.33 8.82 -4.53
C GLY A 361 -12.66 8.73 -3.18
N PHE A 362 -12.98 7.66 -2.44
CA PHE A 362 -12.20 7.22 -1.29
C PHE A 362 -11.10 6.28 -1.77
N ALA A 363 -9.94 6.35 -1.15
CA ALA A 363 -8.78 5.60 -1.59
C ALA A 363 -7.87 5.20 -0.42
N PHE A 364 -7.07 4.16 -0.65
CA PHE A 364 -5.83 3.94 0.07
C PHE A 364 -4.65 4.16 -0.87
N ASN A 365 -3.66 4.90 -0.39
CA ASN A 365 -2.41 5.13 -1.10
C ASN A 365 -1.26 4.56 -0.29
N GLU A 366 -0.40 3.83 -0.99
CA GLU A 366 0.77 3.15 -0.46
C GLU A 366 2.05 3.66 -1.11
N ARG A 367 3.10 3.78 -0.31
CA ARG A 367 4.48 3.94 -0.78
C ARG A 367 5.42 3.13 0.09
N SER A 368 6.20 2.25 -0.51
CA SER A 368 7.33 1.59 0.14
C SER A 368 8.63 2.36 -0.06
N LEU A 369 9.48 2.34 0.93
CA LEU A 369 10.79 2.99 0.97
C LEU A 369 10.77 4.52 0.82
N ALA A 370 11.13 5.18 1.90
CA ALA A 370 11.26 6.63 1.94
C ALA A 370 12.41 7.15 1.07
N MET A 371 12.24 8.37 0.60
CA MET A 371 13.24 9.15 -0.13
C MET A 371 14.23 9.78 0.84
N TYR A 372 15.53 9.57 0.65
CA TYR A 372 16.58 10.07 1.56
C TYR A 372 17.92 10.37 0.87
N ARG A 373 18.10 9.97 -0.41
CA ARG A 373 19.30 10.26 -1.15
C ARG A 373 19.33 11.72 -1.56
N ASP A 374 20.51 12.27 -1.79
CA ASP A 374 20.70 13.67 -2.18
C ASP A 374 19.80 14.07 -3.38
N TRP A 375 19.80 13.31 -4.46
CA TRP A 375 18.95 13.58 -5.63
C TRP A 375 17.45 13.39 -5.34
N GLU A 376 17.05 12.43 -4.48
CA GLU A 376 15.65 12.27 -4.06
C GLU A 376 15.19 13.46 -3.21
N LEU A 377 16.07 14.01 -2.35
CA LEU A 377 15.77 15.19 -1.54
C LEU A 377 15.67 16.48 -2.37
N ILE A 378 16.31 16.53 -3.53
CA ILE A 378 16.13 17.62 -4.49
C ILE A 378 14.72 17.61 -5.07
N ASP A 379 14.16 16.44 -5.41
CA ASP A 379 12.77 16.30 -5.86
C ASP A 379 11.79 16.76 -4.75
N VAL A 380 12.09 16.39 -3.50
CA VAL A 380 11.30 16.82 -2.32
C VAL A 380 11.35 18.34 -2.16
N LEU A 381 12.53 18.95 -2.34
CA LEU A 381 12.72 20.40 -2.29
C LEU A 381 11.98 21.10 -3.44
N ALA A 382 12.08 20.57 -4.65
CA ALA A 382 11.40 21.12 -5.83
C ALA A 382 9.88 21.29 -5.59
N ALA A 383 9.25 20.25 -5.03
CA ALA A 383 7.83 20.32 -4.68
C ALA A 383 7.54 21.36 -3.58
N ALA A 384 8.42 21.47 -2.59
CA ALA A 384 8.23 22.41 -1.47
C ALA A 384 8.37 23.90 -1.87
N VAL A 385 9.07 24.17 -2.97
CA VAL A 385 9.30 25.54 -3.49
C VAL A 385 8.65 25.78 -4.85
N ALA A 386 7.62 24.98 -5.22
CA ALA A 386 6.97 25.02 -6.53
C ALA A 386 6.41 26.40 -6.90
N ASP A 387 5.96 27.17 -5.91
CA ASP A 387 5.41 28.52 -6.09
C ASP A 387 6.45 29.65 -6.04
N ASP A 388 7.76 29.33 -5.89
CA ASP A 388 8.88 30.29 -5.88
C ASP A 388 9.77 30.08 -7.11
N PRO A 389 9.58 30.85 -8.21
CA PRO A 389 10.36 30.71 -9.43
C PRO A 389 11.87 30.92 -9.26
N ALA A 390 12.29 31.74 -8.27
CA ALA A 390 13.70 31.98 -8.02
C ALA A 390 14.33 30.76 -7.30
N ALA A 391 13.61 30.15 -6.36
CA ALA A 391 14.02 28.92 -5.72
C ALA A 391 14.01 27.74 -6.71
N GLN A 392 13.03 27.63 -7.59
CA GLN A 392 12.99 26.60 -8.65
C GLN A 392 14.22 26.69 -9.58
N THR A 393 14.60 27.88 -10.01
CA THR A 393 15.83 28.04 -10.83
C THR A 393 17.07 27.55 -10.09
N ALA A 394 17.16 27.78 -8.78
CA ALA A 394 18.28 27.29 -7.99
C ALA A 394 18.21 25.77 -7.75
N VAL A 395 17.01 25.16 -7.69
CA VAL A 395 16.83 23.70 -7.63
C VAL A 395 17.31 23.04 -8.94
N ASP A 396 17.04 23.64 -10.10
CA ASP A 396 17.55 23.16 -11.40
C ASP A 396 19.10 23.20 -11.47
N GLU A 397 19.69 24.28 -10.94
CA GLU A 397 21.16 24.38 -10.80
C GLU A 397 21.68 23.30 -9.85
N LEU A 398 21.03 23.10 -8.70
CA LEU A 398 21.39 22.09 -7.70
C LEU A 398 21.34 20.69 -8.27
N THR A 399 20.29 20.36 -9.05
CA THR A 399 20.15 19.08 -9.78
C THR A 399 21.36 18.86 -10.70
N SER A 400 21.74 19.89 -11.43
CA SER A 400 22.88 19.84 -12.36
C SER A 400 24.21 19.63 -11.63
N LEU A 401 24.43 20.31 -10.51
CA LEU A 401 25.64 20.19 -9.69
C LEU A 401 25.76 18.79 -9.07
N VAL A 402 24.67 18.24 -8.53
CA VAL A 402 24.67 16.89 -7.94
C VAL A 402 24.92 15.84 -9.01
N ALA A 403 24.26 15.93 -10.16
CA ALA A 403 24.47 15.03 -11.28
C ALA A 403 25.91 15.06 -11.81
N ALA A 404 26.57 16.23 -11.76
CA ALA A 404 27.97 16.42 -12.16
C ALA A 404 28.98 16.02 -11.06
N GLY A 405 28.52 15.60 -9.85
CA GLY A 405 29.38 15.28 -8.72
C GLY A 405 30.06 16.50 -8.07
N ARG A 406 29.60 17.73 -8.36
CA ARG A 406 30.18 19.00 -7.86
C ARG A 406 29.66 19.33 -6.45
N ARG A 407 30.02 18.48 -5.50
CA ARG A 407 29.43 18.43 -4.15
C ARG A 407 29.63 19.70 -3.32
N ASP A 408 30.83 20.30 -3.36
CA ASP A 408 31.14 21.52 -2.60
C ASP A 408 30.29 22.71 -3.12
N GLU A 409 30.11 22.81 -4.42
CA GLU A 409 29.30 23.86 -5.03
C GLU A 409 27.80 23.64 -4.75
N ALA A 410 27.33 22.39 -4.75
CA ALA A 410 25.98 22.05 -4.33
C ALA A 410 25.74 22.45 -2.86
N LEU A 411 26.67 22.15 -1.95
CA LEU A 411 26.58 22.56 -0.54
C LEU A 411 26.53 24.08 -0.38
N ALA A 412 27.36 24.81 -1.14
CA ALA A 412 27.36 26.29 -1.08
C ALA A 412 26.00 26.86 -1.59
N LEU A 413 25.41 26.26 -2.62
CA LEU A 413 24.10 26.66 -3.12
C LEU A 413 22.99 26.33 -2.13
N VAL A 414 23.00 25.14 -1.51
CA VAL A 414 22.07 24.75 -0.44
C VAL A 414 22.11 25.74 0.72
N ALA A 415 23.34 26.14 1.20
CA ALA A 415 23.48 27.13 2.27
C ALA A 415 22.86 28.48 1.88
N LYS A 416 23.13 28.96 0.66
CA LYS A 416 22.54 30.21 0.14
C LYS A 416 21.02 30.16 0.07
N LEU A 417 20.44 29.04 -0.40
CA LEU A 417 19.00 28.83 -0.44
C LEU A 417 18.40 28.81 0.97
N ARG A 418 19.09 28.13 1.91
CA ARG A 418 18.64 27.98 3.30
C ARG A 418 18.46 29.35 4.01
N ASP A 419 19.33 30.34 3.73
CA ASP A 419 19.22 31.67 4.31
C ASP A 419 17.93 32.42 3.89
N ASN A 420 17.33 32.02 2.77
CA ASN A 420 16.14 32.67 2.20
C ASN A 420 14.84 31.85 2.38
N GLN A 421 14.92 30.63 2.90
CA GLN A 421 13.76 29.74 3.05
C GLN A 421 13.38 29.54 4.51
N GLN A 422 12.09 29.29 4.77
CA GLN A 422 11.54 29.01 6.09
C GLN A 422 10.65 27.76 6.07
N GLY A 423 10.23 27.27 7.24
CA GLY A 423 9.31 26.15 7.37
C GLY A 423 9.83 24.87 6.74
N THR A 424 8.98 24.19 5.97
CA THR A 424 9.27 22.87 5.37
C THR A 424 10.48 22.92 4.43
N ALA A 425 10.57 23.92 3.55
CA ALA A 425 11.69 24.06 2.62
C ALA A 425 13.03 24.20 3.34
N ALA A 426 13.04 24.99 4.42
CA ALA A 426 14.22 25.12 5.27
C ALA A 426 14.66 23.79 5.90
N THR A 427 13.72 22.99 6.42
CA THR A 427 14.00 21.66 6.98
C THR A 427 14.57 20.72 5.93
N ILE A 428 14.00 20.72 4.72
CA ILE A 428 14.49 19.87 3.60
C ILE A 428 15.92 20.29 3.21
N LEU A 429 16.23 21.59 3.19
CA LEU A 429 17.58 22.07 2.90
C LEU A 429 18.59 21.65 3.96
N ASP A 430 18.22 21.65 5.24
CA ASP A 430 19.07 21.15 6.32
C ASP A 430 19.34 19.63 6.16
N ASP A 431 18.28 18.85 5.84
CA ASP A 431 18.39 17.41 5.59
C ASP A 431 19.22 17.10 4.32
N LEU A 432 19.08 17.90 3.25
CA LEU A 432 19.85 17.78 2.02
C LEU A 432 21.32 18.14 2.24
N SER A 433 21.61 19.17 3.04
CA SER A 433 22.98 19.51 3.44
C SER A 433 23.65 18.36 4.16
N ALA A 434 22.95 17.70 5.09
CA ALA A 434 23.45 16.52 5.78
C ALA A 434 23.74 15.36 4.81
N ALA A 435 22.81 15.06 3.88
CA ALA A 435 22.98 14.01 2.86
C ALA A 435 24.20 14.29 1.94
N LEU A 436 24.35 15.54 1.47
CA LEU A 436 25.49 15.97 0.68
C LEU A 436 26.83 15.93 1.45
N SER A 437 26.81 16.16 2.75
CA SER A 437 28.00 16.08 3.59
C SER A 437 28.40 14.64 3.95
N GLY A 438 27.55 13.68 3.71
CA GLY A 438 27.78 12.27 4.05
C GLY A 438 27.64 11.95 5.54
N VAL A 439 26.89 12.79 6.29
CA VAL A 439 26.65 12.68 7.72
C VAL A 439 25.36 11.97 8.04
#